data_ab19463d3cce1e080cb8eede313ee612
#
_entry.id   ab19463d3cce1e080cb8eede313ee612
#
_cell.length_a   1.000
_cell.length_b   1.000
_cell.length_c   1.000
_cell.angle_alpha   90.00
_cell.angle_beta   90.00
_cell.angle_gamma   90.00
#
_symmetry.space_group_name_H-M   'P 1'
#
loop_
_entity.id
_entity.type
_entity.pdbx_description
1 polymer ?
#
loop_
_entity_poly.entity_id
_entity_poly.type
_entity_poly.pdbx_seq_one_letter_code
_entity_poly.pdbx_strand_id
1 'polypeptide(L)'
;MNPQGEPATVILASNSDLASRTLAEALVEGEGFQSTGVSLLGQPVFQRDSFLLARFEGMIVHPPPLDEYFNPQAYIFLSRHSAESGIASLTAHTTGNFSADAKFGGSGKELGRADPSLLKNYLIALWKCRGEVKEYEITMEATHHGPTSLQKPVLFVELGSSEKYWGDRKAASVVGRALMESLREKNIWSKVAIGFGGTHYPEKFTKLLIEGDMAFAFVAPKYALGEVDEKMIGQMIQRSTAPVRYAALDWKGLGPHKERLVSLVRKYGLEEIRL
;
A
#
# COMPACT_ATOMS: atom_id res chain seq x y z
N MET A 1 18.15 16.45 12.50
CA MET A 1 17.18 17.51 12.13
C MET A 1 17.55 17.97 10.73
N ASN A 2 16.63 17.87 9.80
CA ASN A 2 16.87 18.23 8.41
C ASN A 2 16.81 19.75 8.24
N PRO A 3 17.85 20.42 7.71
CA PRO A 3 17.84 21.86 7.48
C PRO A 3 16.87 22.30 6.37
N GLN A 4 16.23 21.38 5.67
CA GLN A 4 15.37 21.63 4.49
C GLN A 4 13.86 21.45 4.74
N GLY A 5 13.40 21.30 6.01
CA GLY A 5 12.02 21.06 6.35
C GLY A 5 11.68 19.57 6.51
N GLU A 6 10.43 19.26 6.88
CA GLU A 6 9.96 17.89 7.02
C GLU A 6 9.89 17.19 5.66
N PRO A 7 10.27 15.88 5.56
CA PRO A 7 10.19 15.16 4.31
C PRO A 7 8.73 14.98 3.87
N ALA A 8 8.46 15.11 2.58
CA ALA A 8 7.13 14.84 2.04
C ALA A 8 6.78 13.34 2.13
N THR A 9 7.77 12.47 1.90
CA THR A 9 7.60 11.02 1.98
C THR A 9 8.87 10.37 2.48
N VAL A 10 8.73 9.36 3.34
CA VAL A 10 9.81 8.48 3.76
C VAL A 10 9.58 7.09 3.14
N ILE A 11 10.53 6.69 2.30
CA ILE A 11 10.58 5.37 1.67
C ILE A 11 11.45 4.48 2.56
N LEU A 12 10.97 3.29 2.87
CA LEU A 12 11.56 2.38 3.83
C LEU A 12 11.88 1.05 3.18
N ALA A 13 13.06 0.54 3.46
CA ALA A 13 13.50 -0.77 3.01
C ALA A 13 14.11 -1.57 4.15
N SER A 14 13.86 -2.89 4.14
CA SER A 14 14.51 -3.82 5.05
C SER A 14 15.74 -4.46 4.39
N ASN A 15 16.88 -4.44 5.07
CA ASN A 15 18.07 -5.16 4.61
C ASN A 15 17.92 -6.69 4.71
N SER A 16 16.96 -7.17 5.51
CA SER A 16 16.66 -8.60 5.67
C SER A 16 15.76 -9.16 4.56
N ASP A 17 15.25 -8.30 3.65
CA ASP A 17 14.35 -8.67 2.55
C ASP A 17 15.01 -8.39 1.20
N LEU A 18 15.16 -9.44 0.36
CA LEU A 18 15.85 -9.32 -0.93
C LEU A 18 15.13 -8.35 -1.88
N ALA A 19 13.80 -8.46 -2.01
CA ALA A 19 13.04 -7.58 -2.90
C ALA A 19 13.10 -6.12 -2.42
N SER A 20 13.01 -5.92 -1.10
CA SER A 20 13.16 -4.61 -0.47
C SER A 20 14.51 -3.97 -0.80
N ARG A 21 15.61 -4.74 -0.69
CA ARG A 21 16.95 -4.28 -1.07
C ARG A 21 17.02 -3.95 -2.55
N THR A 22 16.53 -4.85 -3.41
CA THR A 22 16.57 -4.68 -4.88
C THR A 22 15.83 -3.42 -5.31
N LEU A 23 14.66 -3.15 -4.73
CA LEU A 23 13.88 -1.93 -4.97
C LEU A 23 14.61 -0.68 -4.48
N ALA A 24 15.20 -0.73 -3.27
CA ALA A 24 15.96 0.39 -2.73
C ALA A 24 17.22 0.71 -3.54
N GLU A 25 17.93 -0.31 -4.02
CA GLU A 25 19.08 -0.14 -4.92
C GLU A 25 18.68 0.48 -6.25
N ALA A 26 17.55 0.06 -6.82
CA ALA A 26 17.02 0.66 -8.05
C ALA A 26 16.70 2.15 -7.89
N LEU A 27 16.20 2.58 -6.74
CA LEU A 27 15.98 4.00 -6.44
C LEU A 27 17.31 4.77 -6.32
N VAL A 28 18.31 4.22 -5.65
CA VAL A 28 19.62 4.88 -5.50
C VAL A 28 20.33 4.99 -6.85
N GLU A 29 20.38 3.91 -7.62
CA GLU A 29 21.10 3.85 -8.89
C GLU A 29 20.38 4.58 -10.04
N GLY A 30 19.05 4.44 -10.11
CA GLY A 30 18.24 4.91 -11.25
C GLY A 30 17.53 6.24 -11.02
N GLU A 31 17.16 6.54 -9.77
CA GLU A 31 16.29 7.67 -9.47
C GLU A 31 17.00 8.84 -8.77
N GLY A 32 18.32 8.81 -8.68
CA GLY A 32 19.13 9.93 -8.23
C GLY A 32 19.07 10.23 -6.73
N PHE A 33 18.78 9.24 -5.91
CA PHE A 33 18.92 9.35 -4.46
C PHE A 33 20.40 9.43 -4.07
N GLN A 34 20.76 10.42 -3.28
CA GLN A 34 22.13 10.66 -2.82
C GLN A 34 22.24 10.50 -1.32
N SER A 35 23.39 10.03 -0.83
CA SER A 35 23.65 9.90 0.60
C SER A 35 23.58 11.28 1.27
N THR A 36 22.86 11.35 2.38
CA THR A 36 22.76 12.56 3.20
C THR A 36 23.95 12.74 4.16
N GLY A 37 24.79 11.71 4.32
CA GLY A 37 25.79 11.65 5.38
C GLY A 37 25.21 11.34 6.77
N VAL A 38 23.85 11.23 6.90
CA VAL A 38 23.15 10.88 8.14
C VAL A 38 22.86 9.39 8.15
N SER A 39 22.82 8.80 9.34
CA SER A 39 22.42 7.41 9.56
C SER A 39 21.18 7.31 10.43
N LEU A 40 20.28 6.38 10.09
CA LEU A 40 19.19 5.93 10.95
C LEU A 40 19.47 4.49 11.39
N LEU A 41 19.50 4.25 12.69
CA LEU A 41 19.76 2.93 13.26
C LEU A 41 21.02 2.26 12.68
N GLY A 42 22.08 3.05 12.42
CA GLY A 42 23.33 2.58 11.84
C GLY A 42 23.31 2.39 10.32
N GLN A 43 22.18 2.64 9.65
CA GLN A 43 22.05 2.51 8.20
C GLN A 43 22.03 3.88 7.52
N PRO A 44 22.67 4.04 6.34
CA PRO A 44 22.70 5.31 5.65
C PRO A 44 21.31 5.74 5.17
N VAL A 45 21.02 7.04 5.30
CA VAL A 45 19.82 7.68 4.75
C VAL A 45 20.18 8.37 3.45
N PHE A 46 19.36 8.15 2.43
CA PHE A 46 19.49 8.79 1.13
C PHE A 46 18.35 9.79 0.93
N GLN A 47 18.59 10.79 0.12
CA GLN A 47 17.61 11.85 -0.17
C GLN A 47 17.59 12.16 -1.67
N ARG A 48 16.38 12.44 -2.15
CA ARG A 48 16.11 13.10 -3.42
C ARG A 48 14.98 14.09 -3.24
N ASP A 49 15.22 15.37 -3.51
CA ASP A 49 14.23 16.43 -3.27
C ASP A 49 13.72 16.39 -1.82
N SER A 50 12.40 16.31 -1.62
CA SER A 50 11.75 16.13 -0.31
C SER A 50 11.51 14.66 0.09
N PHE A 51 12.04 13.69 -0.66
CA PHE A 51 11.88 12.27 -0.41
C PHE A 51 13.11 11.71 0.30
N LEU A 52 12.91 10.95 1.37
CA LEU A 52 13.97 10.21 2.06
C LEU A 52 13.83 8.72 1.76
N LEU A 53 14.95 8.03 1.59
CA LEU A 53 15.04 6.58 1.57
C LEU A 53 15.88 6.15 2.78
N ALA A 54 15.26 5.44 3.71
CA ALA A 54 15.90 4.91 4.90
C ALA A 54 15.85 3.38 4.91
N ARG A 55 16.88 2.75 5.47
CA ARG A 55 16.97 1.30 5.61
C ARG A 55 17.02 0.90 7.07
N PHE A 56 16.57 -0.31 7.38
CA PHE A 56 16.68 -0.89 8.72
C PHE A 56 16.85 -2.41 8.64
N GLU A 57 17.24 -3.01 9.76
CA GLU A 57 17.34 -4.47 9.91
C GLU A 57 16.03 -5.03 10.47
N GLY A 58 15.69 -6.26 10.08
CA GLY A 58 14.52 -6.96 10.58
C GLY A 58 13.37 -7.05 9.58
N MET A 59 12.24 -7.55 10.05
CA MET A 59 11.07 -7.78 9.20
C MET A 59 10.39 -6.45 8.84
N ILE A 60 10.08 -6.26 7.57
CA ILE A 60 9.48 -5.03 7.05
C ILE A 60 8.11 -4.71 7.70
N VAL A 61 7.38 -5.73 8.13
CA VAL A 61 6.07 -5.60 8.80
C VAL A 61 6.17 -5.25 10.29
N HIS A 62 7.38 -5.27 10.85
CA HIS A 62 7.71 -4.86 12.22
C HIS A 62 8.76 -3.75 12.20
N PRO A 63 8.44 -2.58 11.64
CA PRO A 63 9.39 -1.48 11.56
C PRO A 63 9.75 -0.95 12.96
N PRO A 64 10.91 -0.27 13.09
CA PRO A 64 11.21 0.51 14.28
C PRO A 64 10.16 1.61 14.51
N PRO A 65 10.19 2.32 15.65
CA PRO A 65 9.22 3.39 15.95
C PRO A 65 9.45 4.63 15.07
N LEU A 66 9.07 4.54 13.80
CA LEU A 66 9.39 5.53 12.76
C LEU A 66 8.89 6.94 13.06
N ASP A 67 7.74 7.07 13.74
CA ASP A 67 7.17 8.36 14.13
C ASP A 67 8.02 9.12 15.16
N GLU A 68 8.99 8.44 15.81
CA GLU A 68 9.99 9.10 16.68
C GLU A 68 11.12 9.76 15.89
N TYR A 69 11.35 9.31 14.66
CA TYR A 69 12.44 9.79 13.80
C TYR A 69 11.96 10.71 12.69
N PHE A 70 10.74 10.52 12.21
CA PHE A 70 10.21 11.19 11.02
C PHE A 70 8.78 11.70 11.25
N ASN A 71 8.43 12.78 10.55
CA ASN A 71 7.07 13.29 10.46
C ASN A 71 6.71 13.57 8.98
N PRO A 72 6.64 12.56 8.09
CA PRO A 72 6.33 12.75 6.68
C PRO A 72 4.83 12.94 6.44
N GLN A 73 4.45 13.19 5.19
CA GLN A 73 3.06 13.09 4.75
C GLN A 73 2.62 11.63 4.59
N ALA A 74 3.54 10.74 4.18
CA ALA A 74 3.28 9.30 4.03
C ALA A 74 4.57 8.47 4.20
N TYR A 75 4.40 7.21 4.55
CA TYR A 75 5.42 6.16 4.53
C TYR A 75 5.18 5.20 3.35
N ILE A 76 6.23 4.88 2.60
CA ILE A 76 6.25 3.85 1.56
C ILE A 76 7.13 2.70 2.02
N PHE A 77 6.60 1.50 2.08
CA PHE A 77 7.35 0.30 2.42
C PHE A 77 7.66 -0.49 1.15
N LEU A 78 8.94 -0.64 0.84
CA LEU A 78 9.42 -1.50 -0.24
C LEU A 78 9.51 -2.92 0.27
N SER A 79 8.80 -3.87 -0.32
CA SER A 79 8.66 -5.21 0.24
C SER A 79 8.69 -6.29 -0.84
N ARG A 80 8.94 -7.52 -0.40
CA ARG A 80 8.66 -8.69 -1.21
C ARG A 80 7.18 -9.00 -1.23
N HIS A 81 6.67 -9.26 -2.40
CA HIS A 81 5.43 -10.01 -2.57
C HIS A 81 5.72 -11.51 -2.52
N SER A 82 4.90 -12.29 -1.84
CA SER A 82 5.04 -13.74 -1.75
C SER A 82 3.69 -14.43 -1.93
N ALA A 83 3.57 -15.26 -2.97
CA ALA A 83 2.34 -16.01 -3.26
C ALA A 83 2.66 -17.46 -3.65
N GLU A 84 1.86 -18.40 -3.16
CA GLU A 84 2.01 -19.84 -3.50
C GLU A 84 1.85 -20.12 -5.00
N SER A 85 1.10 -19.29 -5.73
CA SER A 85 0.95 -19.41 -7.18
C SER A 85 2.26 -19.20 -7.93
N GLY A 86 3.24 -18.49 -7.34
CA GLY A 86 4.50 -18.12 -7.98
C GLY A 86 4.36 -17.23 -9.20
N ILE A 87 3.18 -16.67 -9.48
CA ILE A 87 2.95 -15.75 -10.60
C ILE A 87 3.70 -14.45 -10.34
N ALA A 88 4.53 -14.05 -11.31
CA ALA A 88 5.24 -12.77 -11.22
C ALA A 88 4.25 -11.62 -11.04
N SER A 89 4.41 -10.83 -9.98
CA SER A 89 3.45 -9.76 -9.66
C SER A 89 4.14 -8.53 -9.11
N LEU A 90 3.64 -7.36 -9.50
CA LEU A 90 3.96 -6.06 -8.94
C LEU A 90 2.70 -5.55 -8.25
N THR A 91 2.76 -5.40 -6.94
CA THR A 91 1.56 -5.14 -6.17
C THR A 91 1.69 -3.90 -5.28
N ALA A 92 0.55 -3.41 -4.81
CA ALA A 92 0.50 -2.39 -3.77
C ALA A 92 -0.76 -2.53 -2.94
N HIS A 93 -0.65 -2.18 -1.66
CA HIS A 93 -1.78 -2.21 -0.73
C HIS A 93 -1.61 -1.29 0.47
N THR A 94 -2.73 -1.02 1.13
CA THR A 94 -2.80 -0.37 2.44
C THR A 94 -2.79 -1.43 3.54
N THR A 95 -2.31 -1.08 4.73
CA THR A 95 -2.12 -2.02 5.84
C THR A 95 -3.32 -2.10 6.77
N GLY A 96 -3.52 -3.28 7.39
CA GLY A 96 -4.55 -3.47 8.41
C GLY A 96 -4.92 -4.93 8.63
N ASN A 97 -5.30 -5.23 9.87
CA ASN A 97 -5.75 -6.55 10.30
C ASN A 97 -7.26 -6.52 10.57
N PHE A 98 -8.07 -7.16 9.74
CA PHE A 98 -9.51 -7.28 9.95
C PHE A 98 -9.86 -8.24 11.10
N SER A 99 -9.06 -9.28 11.30
CA SER A 99 -9.24 -10.27 12.38
C SER A 99 -8.42 -9.92 13.62
N ALA A 100 -8.57 -10.71 14.67
CA ALA A 100 -7.72 -10.62 15.87
C ALA A 100 -6.29 -11.13 15.63
N ASP A 101 -6.05 -11.87 14.55
CA ASP A 101 -4.71 -12.35 14.18
C ASP A 101 -3.88 -11.21 13.62
N ALA A 102 -2.70 -10.99 14.19
CA ALA A 102 -1.73 -9.96 13.82
C ALA A 102 -0.29 -10.50 13.71
N LYS A 103 -0.15 -11.78 13.41
CA LYS A 103 1.19 -12.44 13.33
C LYS A 103 2.13 -11.82 12.29
N PHE A 104 1.57 -11.10 11.32
CA PHE A 104 2.33 -10.36 10.31
C PHE A 104 2.34 -8.85 10.58
N GLY A 105 2.47 -8.46 11.86
CA GLY A 105 2.64 -7.08 12.27
C GLY A 105 1.33 -6.32 12.52
N GLY A 106 1.47 -5.20 13.21
CA GLY A 106 0.33 -4.38 13.66
C GLY A 106 -0.43 -4.98 14.82
N SER A 107 -1.63 -4.48 15.06
CA SER A 107 -2.56 -4.98 16.09
C SER A 107 -3.75 -5.67 15.43
N GLY A 108 -4.32 -6.66 16.10
CA GLY A 108 -5.57 -7.31 15.64
C GLY A 108 -6.75 -6.35 15.67
N LYS A 109 -7.66 -6.48 14.70
CA LYS A 109 -8.83 -5.58 14.55
C LYS A 109 -8.45 -4.10 14.39
N GLU A 110 -7.27 -3.84 13.82
CA GLU A 110 -6.79 -2.48 13.61
C GLU A 110 -6.31 -2.30 12.17
N LEU A 111 -6.73 -1.19 11.55
CA LEU A 111 -6.26 -0.76 10.23
C LEU A 111 -5.12 0.26 10.37
N GLY A 112 -4.21 0.32 9.42
CA GLY A 112 -3.29 1.43 9.28
C GLY A 112 -4.00 2.72 8.84
N ARG A 113 -3.24 3.74 8.46
CA ARG A 113 -3.79 4.92 7.79
C ARG A 113 -3.58 4.79 6.28
N ALA A 114 -4.57 5.18 5.50
CA ALA A 114 -4.57 5.05 4.04
C ALA A 114 -4.62 6.41 3.35
N ASP A 115 -3.81 6.57 2.32
CA ASP A 115 -3.98 7.61 1.31
C ASP A 115 -4.46 6.97 0.00
N PRO A 116 -5.76 7.08 -0.31
CA PRO A 116 -6.34 6.48 -1.51
C PRO A 116 -5.74 7.04 -2.81
N SER A 117 -5.38 8.32 -2.81
CA SER A 117 -4.78 8.96 -3.98
C SER A 117 -3.37 8.44 -4.24
N LEU A 118 -2.59 8.21 -3.20
CA LEU A 118 -1.25 7.66 -3.30
C LEU A 118 -1.25 6.24 -3.91
N LEU A 119 -2.11 5.34 -3.40
CA LEU A 119 -2.27 3.99 -3.95
C LEU A 119 -2.67 4.04 -5.43
N LYS A 120 -3.67 4.86 -5.77
CA LYS A 120 -4.16 4.97 -7.14
C LYS A 120 -3.13 5.56 -8.08
N ASN A 121 -2.47 6.65 -7.71
CA ASN A 121 -1.44 7.30 -8.52
C ASN A 121 -0.29 6.33 -8.82
N TYR A 122 0.15 5.57 -7.81
CA TYR A 122 1.19 4.57 -7.99
C TYR A 122 0.78 3.47 -8.97
N LEU A 123 -0.40 2.85 -8.80
CA LEU A 123 -0.84 1.79 -9.69
C LEU A 123 -1.10 2.27 -11.13
N ILE A 124 -1.57 3.50 -11.33
CA ILE A 124 -1.69 4.09 -12.66
C ILE A 124 -0.32 4.31 -13.30
N ALA A 125 0.65 4.86 -12.57
CA ALA A 125 2.01 5.07 -13.05
C ALA A 125 2.67 3.72 -13.43
N LEU A 126 2.52 2.70 -12.57
CA LEU A 126 3.01 1.35 -12.84
C LEU A 126 2.32 0.72 -14.06
N TRP A 127 1.01 0.89 -14.21
CA TRP A 127 0.25 0.39 -15.36
C TRP A 127 0.67 1.01 -16.68
N LYS A 128 1.06 2.29 -16.69
CA LYS A 128 1.64 2.94 -17.89
C LYS A 128 2.92 2.24 -18.34
N CYS A 129 3.70 1.71 -17.41
CA CYS A 129 4.97 1.01 -17.68
C CYS A 129 4.80 -0.50 -17.95
N ARG A 130 3.58 -1.07 -17.95
CA ARG A 130 3.34 -2.52 -18.08
C ARG A 130 3.98 -3.17 -19.32
N GLY A 131 4.18 -2.39 -20.39
CA GLY A 131 4.84 -2.87 -21.61
C GLY A 131 6.31 -3.29 -21.42
N GLU A 132 6.97 -2.82 -20.36
CA GLU A 132 8.36 -3.13 -20.02
C GLU A 132 8.51 -4.36 -19.11
N VAL A 133 7.42 -4.75 -18.44
CA VAL A 133 7.32 -5.85 -17.46
C VAL A 133 6.15 -6.78 -17.78
N LYS A 134 6.05 -7.20 -19.03
CA LYS A 134 4.91 -7.98 -19.57
C LYS A 134 4.68 -9.31 -18.86
N GLU A 135 5.71 -9.87 -18.26
CA GLU A 135 5.67 -11.10 -17.47
C GLU A 135 5.06 -10.94 -16.08
N TYR A 136 4.86 -9.70 -15.63
CA TYR A 136 4.31 -9.38 -14.32
C TYR A 136 2.82 -9.01 -14.40
N GLU A 137 2.03 -9.55 -13.50
CA GLU A 137 0.71 -9.04 -13.19
C GLU A 137 0.82 -7.78 -12.34
N ILE A 138 0.05 -6.75 -12.69
CA ILE A 138 -0.02 -5.50 -11.92
C ILE A 138 -1.39 -5.44 -11.26
N THR A 139 -1.41 -5.46 -9.93
CA THR A 139 -2.66 -5.48 -9.17
C THR A 139 -2.54 -4.78 -7.83
N MET A 140 -3.66 -4.24 -7.34
CA MET A 140 -3.74 -3.95 -5.91
C MET A 140 -3.95 -5.26 -5.14
N GLU A 141 -3.55 -5.27 -3.87
CA GLU A 141 -3.97 -6.30 -2.93
C GLU A 141 -5.04 -5.79 -1.98
N ALA A 142 -5.85 -6.72 -1.47
CA ALA A 142 -6.75 -6.42 -0.38
C ALA A 142 -5.94 -5.96 0.84
N THR A 143 -6.52 -5.11 1.68
CA THR A 143 -5.88 -4.64 2.91
C THR A 143 -5.53 -5.79 3.83
N HIS A 144 -4.28 -5.90 4.23
CA HIS A 144 -3.80 -6.94 5.12
C HIS A 144 -2.52 -6.51 5.86
N HIS A 145 -2.13 -7.25 6.86
CA HIS A 145 -0.99 -7.13 7.76
C HIS A 145 -0.65 -5.69 8.25
N GLY A 146 0.36 -5.60 9.14
CA GLY A 146 0.84 -4.32 9.67
C GLY A 146 1.91 -3.65 8.79
N PRO A 147 2.43 -2.54 9.28
CA PRO A 147 2.14 -1.89 10.57
C PRO A 147 0.78 -1.17 10.60
N THR A 148 0.18 -1.06 11.79
CA THR A 148 -1.10 -0.35 11.99
C THR A 148 -0.99 0.86 12.93
N SER A 149 0.13 0.98 13.66
CA SER A 149 0.34 1.99 14.71
C SER A 149 0.85 3.34 14.21
N LEU A 150 1.36 3.41 12.97
CA LEU A 150 1.92 4.64 12.42
C LEU A 150 0.85 5.73 12.24
N GLN A 151 1.22 6.96 12.58
CA GLN A 151 0.30 8.11 12.55
C GLN A 151 0.11 8.70 11.16
N LYS A 152 0.90 8.28 10.19
CA LYS A 152 0.84 8.72 8.80
C LYS A 152 0.38 7.59 7.88
N PRO A 153 -0.16 7.91 6.70
CA PRO A 153 -0.54 6.91 5.71
C PRO A 153 0.61 5.98 5.34
N VAL A 154 0.28 4.71 5.16
CA VAL A 154 1.22 3.65 4.78
C VAL A 154 0.80 3.04 3.46
N LEU A 155 1.75 2.92 2.53
CA LEU A 155 1.60 2.18 1.29
C LEU A 155 2.72 1.13 1.19
N PHE A 156 2.36 -0.13 0.99
CA PHE A 156 3.29 -1.17 0.57
C PHE A 156 3.40 -1.19 -0.95
N VAL A 157 4.63 -1.27 -1.44
CA VAL A 157 5.00 -1.42 -2.84
C VAL A 157 5.85 -2.67 -2.95
N GLU A 158 5.38 -3.67 -3.69
CA GLU A 158 5.92 -5.00 -3.59
C GLU A 158 6.37 -5.59 -4.93
N LEU A 159 7.45 -6.37 -4.88
CA LEU A 159 8.04 -7.10 -6.00
C LEU A 159 8.02 -8.60 -5.70
N GLY A 160 7.46 -9.41 -6.58
CA GLY A 160 7.41 -10.85 -6.37
C GLY A 160 6.86 -11.65 -7.53
N SER A 161 6.55 -12.94 -7.29
CA SER A 161 6.04 -13.54 -6.02
C SER A 161 6.96 -14.58 -5.36
N SER A 162 8.19 -14.74 -5.80
CA SER A 162 9.12 -15.74 -5.27
C SER A 162 10.56 -15.25 -5.37
N GLU A 163 11.50 -16.00 -4.80
CA GLU A 163 12.94 -15.66 -4.85
C GLU A 163 13.46 -15.36 -6.26
N LYS A 164 12.90 -16.04 -7.27
CA LYS A 164 13.24 -15.81 -8.68
C LYS A 164 13.03 -14.36 -9.09
N TYR A 165 11.98 -13.71 -8.56
CA TYR A 165 11.57 -12.37 -8.95
C TYR A 165 12.04 -11.28 -7.99
N TRP A 166 12.36 -11.63 -6.71
CA TRP A 166 12.78 -10.64 -5.72
C TRP A 166 14.10 -9.94 -6.05
N GLY A 167 14.95 -10.60 -6.85
CA GLY A 167 16.22 -10.03 -7.35
C GLY A 167 16.13 -9.39 -8.74
N ASP A 168 14.94 -9.26 -9.33
CA ASP A 168 14.78 -8.70 -10.68
C ASP A 168 15.01 -7.19 -10.71
N ARG A 169 16.23 -6.79 -11.06
CA ARG A 169 16.66 -5.39 -11.14
C ARG A 169 15.92 -4.60 -12.22
N LYS A 170 15.50 -5.26 -13.32
CA LYS A 170 14.72 -4.59 -14.39
C LYS A 170 13.34 -4.23 -13.87
N ALA A 171 12.63 -5.19 -13.27
CA ALA A 171 11.31 -4.93 -12.68
C ALA A 171 11.41 -3.89 -11.55
N ALA A 172 12.42 -3.98 -10.68
CA ALA A 172 12.67 -3.01 -9.62
C ALA A 172 12.92 -1.58 -10.16
N SER A 173 13.63 -1.44 -11.28
CA SER A 173 13.84 -0.13 -11.93
C SER A 173 12.52 0.44 -12.45
N VAL A 174 11.65 -0.39 -13.04
CA VAL A 174 10.30 0.04 -13.48
C VAL A 174 9.45 0.49 -12.29
N VAL A 175 9.44 -0.29 -11.19
CA VAL A 175 8.74 0.05 -9.95
C VAL A 175 9.26 1.37 -9.36
N GLY A 176 10.58 1.54 -9.27
CA GLY A 176 11.20 2.76 -8.75
C GLY A 176 10.80 4.00 -9.55
N ARG A 177 10.85 3.91 -10.88
CA ARG A 177 10.44 4.98 -11.78
C ARG A 177 8.95 5.32 -11.65
N ALA A 178 8.08 4.31 -11.63
CA ALA A 178 6.64 4.49 -11.44
C ALA A 178 6.32 5.10 -10.06
N LEU A 179 7.02 4.68 -9.02
CA LEU A 179 6.87 5.26 -7.68
C LEU A 179 7.25 6.74 -7.69
N MET A 180 8.41 7.10 -8.24
CA MET A 180 8.86 8.49 -8.28
C MET A 180 7.97 9.38 -9.17
N GLU A 181 7.42 8.86 -10.28
CA GLU A 181 6.40 9.54 -11.08
C GLU A 181 5.16 9.83 -10.24
N SER A 182 4.63 8.83 -9.55
CA SER A 182 3.41 8.95 -8.72
C SER A 182 3.55 9.93 -7.56
N LEU A 183 4.73 10.02 -6.95
CA LEU A 183 5.00 10.94 -5.84
C LEU A 183 5.15 12.40 -6.28
N ARG A 184 5.49 12.63 -7.55
CA ARG A 184 5.54 13.97 -8.16
C ARG A 184 4.19 14.43 -8.69
N GLU A 185 3.43 13.52 -9.29
CA GLU A 185 2.08 13.76 -9.76
C GLU A 185 1.10 13.72 -8.57
N LYS A 186 0.89 14.84 -7.90
CA LYS A 186 -0.02 14.95 -6.75
C LYS A 186 -1.48 15.03 -7.18
N ASN A 187 -1.96 14.09 -7.98
CA ASN A 187 -3.37 14.03 -8.32
C ASN A 187 -4.19 13.63 -7.09
N ILE A 188 -5.18 14.46 -6.74
CA ILE A 188 -6.12 14.18 -5.65
C ILE A 188 -7.40 13.62 -6.26
N TRP A 189 -7.78 12.43 -5.81
CA TRP A 189 -8.97 11.75 -6.27
C TRP A 189 -10.12 11.98 -5.28
N SER A 190 -11.24 12.52 -5.77
CA SER A 190 -12.40 12.87 -4.92
C SER A 190 -13.39 11.72 -4.74
N LYS A 191 -13.42 10.74 -5.66
CA LYS A 191 -14.25 9.55 -5.53
C LYS A 191 -13.51 8.46 -4.75
N VAL A 192 -13.65 8.51 -3.43
CA VAL A 192 -12.99 7.57 -2.52
C VAL A 192 -13.98 6.54 -2.01
N ALA A 193 -13.61 5.27 -2.15
CA ALA A 193 -14.37 4.11 -1.73
C ALA A 193 -13.64 3.26 -0.69
N ILE A 194 -14.44 2.47 0.02
CA ILE A 194 -14.01 1.24 0.69
C ILE A 194 -14.59 0.04 -0.06
N GLY A 195 -13.81 -1.04 -0.19
CA GLY A 195 -14.18 -2.22 -0.97
C GLY A 195 -14.57 -3.41 -0.09
N PHE A 196 -15.55 -4.20 -0.53
CA PHE A 196 -15.97 -5.42 0.16
C PHE A 196 -16.12 -6.58 -0.82
N GLY A 197 -15.44 -7.69 -0.57
CA GLY A 197 -15.43 -8.89 -1.40
C GLY A 197 -14.17 -9.01 -2.25
N GLY A 198 -14.24 -9.88 -3.26
CA GLY A 198 -13.07 -10.23 -4.05
C GLY A 198 -12.14 -11.22 -3.34
N THR A 199 -11.06 -11.58 -4.02
CA THR A 199 -9.97 -12.41 -3.49
C THR A 199 -8.92 -11.53 -2.79
N HIS A 200 -7.77 -12.11 -2.44
CA HIS A 200 -6.60 -11.35 -1.99
C HIS A 200 -6.12 -10.37 -3.07
N TYR A 201 -6.21 -10.75 -4.34
CA TYR A 201 -5.98 -9.90 -5.52
C TYR A 201 -7.34 -9.50 -6.10
N PRO A 202 -7.94 -8.38 -5.66
CA PRO A 202 -9.31 -8.03 -5.99
C PRO A 202 -9.41 -7.39 -7.38
N GLU A 203 -9.43 -8.21 -8.41
CA GLU A 203 -9.34 -7.85 -9.83
C GLU A 203 -10.35 -6.76 -10.22
N LYS A 204 -11.62 -6.88 -9.79
CA LYS A 204 -12.64 -5.89 -10.10
C LYS A 204 -12.34 -4.51 -9.53
N PHE A 205 -11.80 -4.47 -8.30
CA PHE A 205 -11.41 -3.20 -7.67
C PHE A 205 -10.14 -2.64 -8.32
N THR A 206 -9.18 -3.49 -8.66
CA THR A 206 -7.98 -3.11 -9.42
C THR A 206 -8.36 -2.45 -10.74
N LYS A 207 -9.27 -3.08 -11.49
CA LYS A 207 -9.76 -2.54 -12.77
C LYS A 207 -10.46 -1.19 -12.56
N LEU A 208 -11.37 -1.08 -11.57
CA LEU A 208 -12.08 0.15 -11.27
C LEU A 208 -11.13 1.27 -10.82
N LEU A 209 -10.06 0.92 -10.11
CA LEU A 209 -9.01 1.86 -9.70
C LEU A 209 -8.20 2.36 -10.90
N ILE A 210 -7.72 1.45 -11.76
CA ILE A 210 -6.81 1.81 -12.87
C ILE A 210 -7.55 2.49 -14.02
N GLU A 211 -8.69 1.94 -14.45
CA GLU A 211 -9.43 2.39 -15.63
C GLU A 211 -10.49 3.45 -15.31
N GLY A 212 -10.95 3.51 -14.05
CA GLY A 212 -11.98 4.44 -13.60
C GLY A 212 -11.45 5.65 -12.84
N ASP A 213 -12.34 6.38 -12.22
CA ASP A 213 -12.06 7.57 -11.40
C ASP A 213 -12.10 7.31 -9.89
N MET A 214 -12.28 6.05 -9.47
CA MET A 214 -12.39 5.67 -8.07
C MET A 214 -11.02 5.34 -7.46
N ALA A 215 -10.79 5.85 -6.24
CA ALA A 215 -9.66 5.50 -5.40
C ALA A 215 -10.15 4.68 -4.19
N PHE A 216 -9.32 3.74 -3.72
CA PHE A 216 -9.68 2.87 -2.59
C PHE A 216 -8.84 3.20 -1.36
N ALA A 217 -9.49 3.40 -0.22
CA ALA A 217 -8.80 3.52 1.07
C ALA A 217 -8.44 2.12 1.61
N PHE A 218 -9.42 1.24 1.70
CA PHE A 218 -9.27 -0.12 2.21
C PHE A 218 -10.16 -1.07 1.42
N VAL A 219 -9.72 -2.34 1.31
CA VAL A 219 -10.50 -3.42 0.71
C VAL A 219 -10.53 -4.62 1.65
N ALA A 220 -11.72 -4.98 2.12
CA ALA A 220 -11.95 -6.19 2.90
C ALA A 220 -12.24 -7.37 1.95
N PRO A 221 -11.32 -8.35 1.80
CA PRO A 221 -11.52 -9.49 0.92
C PRO A 221 -12.60 -10.45 1.46
N LYS A 222 -13.12 -11.32 0.61
CA LYS A 222 -14.23 -12.22 0.96
C LYS A 222 -13.99 -13.04 2.23
N TYR A 223 -12.75 -13.45 2.48
CA TYR A 223 -12.41 -14.24 3.67
C TYR A 223 -12.40 -13.41 4.96
N ALA A 224 -12.33 -12.09 4.87
CA ALA A 224 -12.36 -11.18 6.02
C ALA A 224 -13.75 -10.58 6.30
N LEU A 225 -14.75 -10.79 5.41
CA LEU A 225 -16.06 -10.14 5.55
C LEU A 225 -16.79 -10.49 6.85
N GLY A 226 -16.57 -11.69 7.40
CA GLY A 226 -17.11 -12.09 8.69
C GLY A 226 -16.65 -11.22 9.85
N GLU A 227 -15.44 -10.68 9.73
CA GLU A 227 -14.75 -9.86 10.72
C GLU A 227 -15.10 -8.35 10.64
N VAL A 228 -15.75 -7.93 9.55
CA VAL A 228 -16.15 -6.54 9.34
C VAL A 228 -17.41 -6.25 10.14
N ASP A 229 -17.26 -5.57 11.23
CA ASP A 229 -18.33 -5.03 12.07
C ASP A 229 -18.46 -3.50 11.89
N GLU A 230 -19.32 -2.88 12.67
CA GLU A 230 -19.54 -1.44 12.64
C GLU A 230 -18.28 -0.64 12.99
N LYS A 231 -17.50 -1.11 13.99
CA LYS A 231 -16.26 -0.45 14.40
C LYS A 231 -15.21 -0.51 13.27
N MET A 232 -15.16 -1.63 12.57
CA MET A 232 -14.24 -1.80 11.45
C MET A 232 -14.59 -0.86 10.29
N ILE A 233 -15.87 -0.73 9.93
CA ILE A 233 -16.29 0.27 8.92
C ILE A 233 -15.96 1.69 9.38
N GLY A 234 -16.19 2.00 10.66
CA GLY A 234 -15.76 3.26 11.25
C GLY A 234 -14.27 3.54 11.06
N GLN A 235 -13.41 2.53 11.29
CA GLN A 235 -11.97 2.66 11.02
C GLN A 235 -11.67 2.87 9.53
N MET A 236 -12.30 2.09 8.63
CA MET A 236 -12.10 2.22 7.17
C MET A 236 -12.40 3.64 6.68
N ILE A 237 -13.36 4.33 7.32
CA ILE A 237 -13.72 5.71 6.99
C ILE A 237 -12.75 6.70 7.65
N GLN A 238 -12.53 6.58 8.96
CA GLN A 238 -11.77 7.56 9.76
C GLN A 238 -10.27 7.54 9.50
N ARG A 239 -9.72 6.40 9.10
CA ARG A 239 -8.29 6.23 8.82
C ARG A 239 -7.88 6.51 7.37
N SER A 240 -8.83 6.95 6.54
CA SER A 240 -8.57 7.50 5.21
C SER A 240 -8.19 8.99 5.30
N THR A 241 -7.18 9.42 4.55
CA THR A 241 -6.80 10.84 4.45
C THR A 241 -7.80 11.69 3.67
N ALA A 242 -8.63 11.03 2.85
CA ALA A 242 -9.67 11.69 2.07
C ALA A 242 -11.06 11.16 2.47
N PRO A 243 -12.11 11.99 2.36
CA PRO A 243 -13.46 11.59 2.73
C PRO A 243 -13.94 10.38 1.92
N VAL A 244 -14.26 9.28 2.59
CA VAL A 244 -14.87 8.09 1.99
C VAL A 244 -16.36 8.37 1.78
N ARG A 245 -16.82 8.26 0.53
CA ARG A 245 -18.23 8.49 0.15
C ARG A 245 -18.89 7.27 -0.46
N TYR A 246 -18.11 6.28 -0.89
CA TYR A 246 -18.59 5.12 -1.64
C TYR A 246 -18.21 3.81 -0.94
N ALA A 247 -19.08 2.81 -1.11
CA ALA A 247 -18.81 1.42 -0.78
C ALA A 247 -18.92 0.58 -2.06
N ALA A 248 -17.79 0.07 -2.54
CA ALA A 248 -17.76 -0.81 -3.70
C ALA A 248 -17.95 -2.26 -3.24
N LEU A 249 -18.98 -2.93 -3.77
CA LEU A 249 -19.42 -4.23 -3.35
C LEU A 249 -19.22 -5.23 -4.51
N ASP A 250 -18.29 -6.18 -4.36
CA ASP A 250 -18.27 -7.37 -5.23
C ASP A 250 -19.50 -8.23 -4.90
N TRP A 251 -20.60 -7.94 -5.60
CA TRP A 251 -21.94 -8.40 -5.23
C TRP A 251 -22.06 -9.92 -5.08
N LYS A 252 -21.38 -10.67 -5.94
CA LYS A 252 -21.32 -12.14 -5.84
C LYS A 252 -20.38 -12.59 -4.73
N GLY A 253 -19.29 -11.88 -4.52
CA GLY A 253 -18.27 -12.18 -3.52
C GLY A 253 -18.70 -11.93 -2.06
N LEU A 254 -19.79 -11.17 -1.83
CA LEU A 254 -20.28 -10.91 -0.46
C LEU A 254 -20.87 -12.15 0.23
N GLY A 255 -21.39 -13.13 -0.52
CA GLY A 255 -21.95 -14.36 0.02
C GLY A 255 -23.00 -14.12 1.11
N PRO A 256 -22.92 -14.83 2.25
CA PRO A 256 -23.90 -14.72 3.34
C PRO A 256 -23.81 -13.37 4.09
N HIS A 257 -22.77 -12.60 3.91
CA HIS A 257 -22.55 -11.32 4.60
C HIS A 257 -23.28 -10.14 3.94
N LYS A 258 -23.93 -10.36 2.79
CA LYS A 258 -24.51 -9.33 1.94
C LYS A 258 -25.46 -8.38 2.67
N GLU A 259 -26.51 -8.89 3.29
CA GLU A 259 -27.54 -8.09 3.96
C GLU A 259 -26.96 -7.28 5.11
N ARG A 260 -26.10 -7.90 5.92
CA ARG A 260 -25.44 -7.24 7.03
C ARG A 260 -24.53 -6.10 6.57
N LEU A 261 -23.69 -6.34 5.55
CA LEU A 261 -22.75 -5.32 5.04
C LEU A 261 -23.49 -4.17 4.37
N VAL A 262 -24.53 -4.45 3.57
CA VAL A 262 -25.38 -3.41 2.96
C VAL A 262 -26.05 -2.55 4.04
N SER A 263 -26.57 -3.16 5.10
CA SER A 263 -27.17 -2.42 6.22
C SER A 263 -26.14 -1.51 6.90
N LEU A 264 -24.93 -2.01 7.17
CA LEU A 264 -23.86 -1.22 7.77
C LEU A 264 -23.41 -0.07 6.85
N VAL A 265 -23.22 -0.32 5.55
CA VAL A 265 -22.85 0.70 4.55
C VAL A 265 -23.87 1.83 4.52
N ARG A 266 -25.17 1.50 4.50
CA ARG A 266 -26.27 2.49 4.54
C ARG A 266 -26.30 3.29 5.84
N LYS A 267 -26.02 2.64 6.97
CA LYS A 267 -25.95 3.32 8.28
C LYS A 267 -24.91 4.44 8.29
N TYR A 268 -23.81 4.26 7.58
CA TYR A 268 -22.76 5.27 7.42
C TYR A 268 -23.01 6.26 6.27
N GLY A 269 -24.16 6.16 5.59
CA GLY A 269 -24.53 7.07 4.48
C GLY A 269 -23.64 6.94 3.24
N LEU A 270 -22.98 5.79 3.05
CA LEU A 270 -22.13 5.57 1.88
C LEU A 270 -22.99 5.17 0.66
N GLU A 271 -22.62 5.69 -0.51
CA GLU A 271 -23.23 5.31 -1.79
C GLU A 271 -22.73 3.93 -2.23
N GLU A 272 -23.70 3.01 -2.53
CA GLU A 272 -23.39 1.64 -2.96
C GLU A 272 -22.99 1.59 -4.43
N ILE A 273 -21.86 0.98 -4.73
CA ILE A 273 -21.44 0.62 -6.10
C ILE A 273 -21.36 -0.91 -6.18
N ARG A 274 -22.20 -1.52 -7.01
CA ARG A 274 -22.27 -2.96 -7.17
C ARG A 274 -21.49 -3.41 -8.40
N LEU A 275 -20.55 -4.35 -8.20
CA LEU A 275 -19.63 -4.89 -9.20
C LEU A 275 -19.93 -6.34 -9.54
#